data_da7fb68a4941655913ce911482996e0a
#
_entry.id   da7fb68a4941655913ce911482996e0a
#
_cell.length_a   1.000
_cell.length_b   1.000
_cell.length_c   1.000
_cell.angle_alpha   90.00
_cell.angle_beta   90.00
_cell.angle_gamma   90.00
#
_symmetry.space_group_name_H-M   'P 1'
#
loop_
_entity.id
_entity.type
_entity.pdbx_description
1 polymer ?
#
loop_
_entity_poly.entity_id
_entity_poly.type
_entity_poly.pdbx_seq_one_letter_code
_entity_poly.pdbx_strand_id
1 'polypeptide(L)'
;RYDFTTSFIELAGEINTMMPYYIVEKCIEGLNMQGKSIKGSKILIVGIAYKKNVDDIRESPAFKIIKILEKKNVDKIDYYDPYVKEVKRTRQYHKSIYSIEFSPEKLKEYDLAIIVTDHSNIDYKTIYECLPLIVDTRNVYKEKLPKIIKA
;
A
#
# COMPACT_ATOMS: atom_id res chain seq x y z
N ARG A 1 -25.06 -28.28 -0.78
CA ARG A 1 -23.56 -28.22 -0.71
C ARG A 1 -22.98 -27.21 -1.68
N TYR A 2 -23.51 -27.14 -2.91
CA TYR A 2 -23.08 -26.17 -3.93
C TYR A 2 -23.44 -24.72 -3.55
N ASP A 3 -24.62 -24.47 -3.05
CA ASP A 3 -25.10 -23.13 -2.66
C ASP A 3 -24.25 -22.53 -1.54
N PHE A 4 -23.83 -23.32 -0.57
CA PHE A 4 -22.96 -22.90 0.51
C PHE A 4 -21.56 -22.49 0.00
N THR A 5 -21.01 -23.25 -0.93
CA THR A 5 -19.70 -22.98 -1.53
C THR A 5 -19.75 -21.68 -2.35
N THR A 6 -20.82 -21.47 -3.12
CA THR A 6 -21.02 -20.23 -3.91
C THR A 6 -21.14 -19.02 -3.01
N SER A 7 -21.95 -19.08 -1.96
CA SER A 7 -22.09 -17.98 -0.97
C SER A 7 -20.76 -17.65 -0.29
N PHE A 8 -19.93 -18.63 0.00
CA PHE A 8 -18.61 -18.41 0.59
C PHE A 8 -17.66 -17.70 -0.38
N ILE A 9 -17.68 -18.07 -1.65
CA ILE A 9 -16.88 -17.42 -2.72
C ILE A 9 -17.34 -15.97 -2.94
N GLU A 10 -18.65 -15.75 -2.97
CA GLU A 10 -19.22 -14.39 -3.09
C GLU A 10 -18.80 -13.50 -1.93
N LEU A 11 -18.91 -13.98 -0.68
CA LEU A 11 -18.48 -13.26 0.51
C LEU A 11 -16.98 -12.94 0.49
N ALA A 12 -16.15 -13.91 0.10
CA ALA A 12 -14.71 -13.70 -0.03
C ALA A 12 -14.39 -12.62 -1.09
N GLY A 13 -15.13 -12.61 -2.21
CA GLY A 13 -15.03 -11.59 -3.24
C GLY A 13 -15.43 -10.21 -2.75
N GLU A 14 -16.51 -10.11 -1.99
CA GLU A 14 -16.96 -8.86 -1.36
C GLU A 14 -15.92 -8.32 -0.38
N ILE A 15 -15.37 -9.15 0.51
CA ILE A 15 -14.32 -8.78 1.45
C ILE A 15 -13.08 -8.26 0.70
N ASN A 16 -12.62 -8.96 -0.33
CA ASN A 16 -11.47 -8.53 -1.13
C ASN A 16 -11.71 -7.18 -1.83
N THR A 17 -12.95 -6.93 -2.25
CA THR A 17 -13.33 -5.64 -2.86
C THR A 17 -13.33 -4.50 -1.85
N MET A 18 -13.67 -4.79 -0.58
CA MET A 18 -13.74 -3.80 0.49
C MET A 18 -12.37 -3.52 1.14
N MET A 19 -11.42 -4.45 1.10
CA MET A 19 -10.11 -4.31 1.76
C MET A 19 -9.35 -3.04 1.38
N PRO A 20 -9.26 -2.60 0.11
CA PRO A 20 -8.59 -1.36 -0.23
C PRO A 20 -9.17 -0.12 0.47
N TYR A 21 -10.50 -0.07 0.64
CA TYR A 21 -11.16 1.01 1.38
C TYR A 21 -10.82 0.97 2.86
N TYR A 22 -10.84 -0.21 3.46
CA TYR A 22 -10.44 -0.42 4.86
C TYR A 22 -8.98 0.04 5.10
N ILE A 23 -8.06 -0.31 4.20
CA ILE A 23 -6.67 0.12 4.28
C ILE A 23 -6.56 1.66 4.26
N VAL A 24 -7.28 2.31 3.36
CA VAL A 24 -7.28 3.79 3.28
C VAL A 24 -7.89 4.43 4.52
N GLU A 25 -8.94 3.85 5.10
CA GLU A 25 -9.48 4.30 6.39
C GLU A 25 -8.43 4.21 7.51
N LYS A 26 -7.64 3.16 7.56
CA LYS A 26 -6.51 3.03 8.50
C LYS A 26 -5.42 4.08 8.26
N CYS A 27 -5.17 4.47 7.02
CA CYS A 27 -4.27 5.58 6.70
C CYS A 27 -4.80 6.91 7.24
N ILE A 28 -6.08 7.19 7.05
CA ILE A 28 -6.75 8.41 7.56
C ILE A 28 -6.69 8.44 9.09
N GLU A 29 -7.05 7.35 9.75
CA GLU A 29 -7.01 7.20 11.21
C GLU A 29 -5.59 7.48 11.76
N GLY A 30 -4.57 6.85 11.18
CA GLY A 30 -3.19 7.03 11.59
C GLY A 30 -2.66 8.46 11.39
N LEU A 31 -2.96 9.08 10.27
CA LEU A 31 -2.59 10.47 10.01
C LEU A 31 -3.32 11.42 10.98
N ASN A 32 -4.60 11.21 11.25
CA ASN A 32 -5.37 12.00 12.21
C ASN A 32 -4.77 11.91 13.63
N MET A 33 -4.31 10.75 14.05
CA MET A 33 -3.63 10.59 15.34
C MET A 33 -2.34 11.42 15.44
N GLN A 34 -1.72 11.74 14.30
CA GLN A 34 -0.55 12.61 14.23
C GLN A 34 -0.91 14.09 13.92
N GLY A 35 -2.18 14.44 13.96
CA GLY A 35 -2.65 15.79 13.65
C GLY A 35 -2.54 16.16 12.18
N LYS A 36 -2.49 15.16 11.27
CA LYS A 36 -2.38 15.36 9.83
C LYS A 36 -3.66 14.91 9.11
N SER A 37 -3.93 15.52 7.96
CA SER A 37 -5.00 15.12 7.06
C SER A 37 -4.43 14.23 5.94
N ILE A 38 -5.23 13.29 5.43
CA ILE A 38 -4.89 12.55 4.22
C ILE A 38 -4.76 13.48 3.01
N LYS A 39 -5.60 14.50 2.94
CA LYS A 39 -5.49 15.56 1.94
C LYS A 39 -4.16 16.31 2.11
N GLY A 40 -3.39 16.40 1.05
CA GLY A 40 -2.09 17.04 1.06
C GLY A 40 -0.94 16.20 1.62
N SER A 41 -1.19 14.96 2.04
CA SER A 41 -0.13 14.04 2.49
C SER A 41 0.63 13.42 1.32
N LYS A 42 1.89 13.06 1.56
CA LYS A 42 2.75 12.33 0.63
C LYS A 42 2.82 10.87 1.07
N ILE A 43 2.40 9.96 0.20
CA ILE A 43 2.22 8.55 0.51
C ILE A 43 3.12 7.68 -0.37
N LEU A 44 3.80 6.73 0.24
CA LEU A 44 4.62 5.73 -0.41
C LEU A 44 3.92 4.36 -0.38
N ILE A 45 3.70 3.77 -1.53
CA ILE A 45 3.27 2.37 -1.66
C ILE A 45 4.53 1.49 -1.67
N VAL A 46 4.62 0.54 -0.75
CA VAL A 46 5.71 -0.43 -0.67
C VAL A 46 5.21 -1.78 -1.21
N GLY A 47 5.74 -2.17 -2.35
CA GLY A 47 5.29 -3.34 -3.10
C GLY A 47 4.07 -3.06 -3.96
N ILE A 48 4.22 -3.10 -5.28
CA ILE A 48 3.13 -2.89 -6.25
C ILE A 48 2.77 -4.18 -6.99
N ALA A 49 3.59 -5.23 -6.87
CA ALA A 49 3.33 -6.53 -7.44
C ALA A 49 2.13 -7.23 -6.77
N TYR A 50 1.53 -8.16 -7.50
CA TYR A 50 0.38 -8.95 -7.00
C TYR A 50 0.76 -9.88 -5.85
N LYS A 51 1.97 -10.45 -5.90
CA LYS A 51 2.49 -11.41 -4.92
C LYS A 51 3.93 -11.11 -4.55
N LYS A 52 4.32 -11.63 -3.40
CA LYS A 52 5.69 -11.61 -2.90
C LYS A 52 6.68 -12.22 -3.89
N ASN A 53 7.79 -11.50 -4.12
CA ASN A 53 8.94 -11.95 -4.92
C ASN A 53 8.64 -12.26 -6.39
N VAL A 54 7.65 -11.58 -6.97
CA VAL A 54 7.35 -11.61 -8.40
C VAL A 54 7.18 -10.20 -8.95
N ASP A 55 7.23 -10.06 -10.25
CA ASP A 55 7.07 -8.79 -10.98
C ASP A 55 5.67 -8.62 -11.63
N ASP A 56 4.78 -9.58 -11.42
CA ASP A 56 3.42 -9.54 -11.97
C ASP A 56 2.56 -8.52 -11.22
N ILE A 57 2.09 -7.52 -11.93
CA ILE A 57 1.25 -6.43 -11.40
C ILE A 57 -0.25 -6.63 -11.68
N ARG A 58 -0.62 -7.66 -12.45
CA ARG A 58 -2.02 -7.92 -12.78
C ARG A 58 -2.80 -8.26 -11.50
N GLU A 59 -4.00 -7.72 -11.38
CA GLU A 59 -4.87 -7.92 -10.21
C GLU A 59 -4.26 -7.44 -8.86
N SER A 60 -3.18 -6.64 -8.90
CA SER A 60 -2.61 -6.08 -7.66
C SER A 60 -3.58 -5.13 -6.97
N PRO A 61 -3.82 -5.28 -5.66
CA PRO A 61 -4.68 -4.37 -4.89
C PRO A 61 -4.09 -2.97 -4.77
N ALA A 62 -2.80 -2.79 -5.03
CA ALA A 62 -2.13 -1.50 -4.96
C ALA A 62 -2.79 -0.45 -5.86
N PHE A 63 -3.21 -0.82 -7.07
CA PHE A 63 -3.85 0.12 -8.00
C PHE A 63 -5.21 0.61 -7.50
N LYS A 64 -5.97 -0.23 -6.84
CA LYS A 64 -7.24 0.18 -6.22
C LYS A 64 -7.00 1.15 -5.07
N ILE A 65 -6.01 0.86 -4.24
CA ILE A 65 -5.59 1.75 -3.13
C ILE A 65 -5.15 3.11 -3.70
N ILE A 66 -4.31 3.14 -4.72
CA ILE A 66 -3.87 4.38 -5.38
C ILE A 66 -5.06 5.19 -5.88
N LYS A 67 -6.01 4.57 -6.57
CA LYS A 67 -7.22 5.26 -7.07
C LYS A 67 -8.06 5.88 -5.96
N ILE A 68 -8.21 5.19 -4.83
CA ILE A 68 -8.95 5.70 -3.67
C ILE A 68 -8.21 6.90 -3.07
N LEU A 69 -6.88 6.81 -2.92
CA LEU A 69 -6.05 7.89 -2.41
C LEU A 69 -6.08 9.12 -3.33
N GLU A 70 -6.03 8.94 -4.65
CA GLU A 70 -6.16 10.04 -5.62
C GLU A 70 -7.48 10.81 -5.43
N LYS A 71 -8.59 10.12 -5.17
CA LYS A 71 -9.90 10.72 -4.87
C LYS A 71 -9.92 11.49 -3.54
N LYS A 72 -9.01 11.19 -2.62
CA LYS A 72 -8.85 11.88 -1.33
C LYS A 72 -7.95 13.12 -1.42
N ASN A 73 -7.50 13.48 -2.61
CA ASN A 73 -6.64 14.65 -2.86
C ASN A 73 -5.32 14.64 -2.07
N VAL A 74 -4.66 13.48 -2.02
CA VAL A 74 -3.30 13.39 -1.52
C VAL A 74 -2.36 14.23 -2.41
N ASP A 75 -1.30 14.76 -1.84
CA ASP A 75 -0.34 15.60 -2.59
C ASP A 75 0.51 14.76 -3.55
N LYS A 76 0.98 13.61 -3.08
CA LYS A 76 1.87 12.75 -3.84
C LYS A 76 1.65 11.28 -3.50
N ILE A 77 1.65 10.43 -4.52
CA ILE A 77 1.66 8.97 -4.39
C ILE A 77 2.80 8.45 -5.26
N ASP A 78 3.79 7.83 -4.63
CA ASP A 78 4.85 7.10 -5.29
C ASP A 78 4.84 5.64 -4.84
N TYR A 79 5.61 4.79 -5.51
CA TYR A 79 5.82 3.42 -5.06
C TYR A 79 7.30 3.04 -5.08
N TYR A 80 7.64 2.08 -4.23
CA TYR A 80 8.89 1.34 -4.26
C TYR A 80 8.60 -0.15 -4.44
N ASP A 81 9.22 -0.74 -5.44
CA ASP A 81 9.18 -2.19 -5.66
C ASP A 81 10.48 -2.66 -6.30
N PRO A 82 11.24 -3.58 -5.66
CA PRO A 82 12.51 -4.05 -6.20
C PRO A 82 12.38 -4.89 -7.47
N TYR A 83 11.21 -5.47 -7.75
CA TYR A 83 10.94 -6.29 -8.93
C TYR A 83 10.27 -5.53 -10.07
N VAL A 84 9.54 -4.45 -9.76
CA VAL A 84 8.75 -3.68 -10.72
C VAL A 84 9.32 -2.26 -10.81
N LYS A 85 10.26 -2.04 -11.72
CA LYS A 85 10.90 -0.73 -11.89
C LYS A 85 10.00 0.30 -12.56
N GLU A 86 9.12 -0.17 -13.45
CA GLU A 86 8.19 0.67 -14.20
C GLU A 86 6.84 -0.02 -14.30
N VAL A 87 5.79 0.77 -14.10
CA VAL A 87 4.42 0.41 -14.46
C VAL A 87 4.02 1.22 -15.68
N LYS A 88 3.92 0.57 -16.82
CA LYS A 88 3.45 1.20 -18.06
C LYS A 88 1.95 1.45 -17.97
N ARG A 89 1.46 2.45 -18.71
CA ARG A 89 0.04 2.72 -18.86
C ARG A 89 -0.73 1.44 -19.20
N THR A 90 -1.72 1.11 -18.40
CA THR A 90 -2.61 -0.05 -18.59
C THR A 90 -4.07 0.39 -18.63
N ARG A 91 -4.99 -0.54 -18.91
CA ARG A 91 -6.43 -0.28 -18.78
C ARG A 91 -6.85 0.05 -17.35
N GLN A 92 -6.13 -0.48 -16.36
CA GLN A 92 -6.42 -0.27 -14.95
C GLN A 92 -5.79 1.01 -14.40
N TYR A 93 -4.65 1.43 -14.97
CA TYR A 93 -3.92 2.61 -14.53
C TYR A 93 -3.44 3.43 -15.73
N HIS A 94 -3.91 4.67 -15.83
CA HIS A 94 -3.78 5.50 -17.04
C HIS A 94 -2.47 6.29 -17.14
N LYS A 95 -1.56 6.13 -16.18
CA LYS A 95 -0.28 6.82 -16.12
C LYS A 95 0.87 5.81 -16.12
N SER A 96 2.01 6.19 -16.67
CA SER A 96 3.27 5.48 -16.42
C SER A 96 3.87 6.00 -15.13
N ILE A 97 4.26 5.10 -14.24
CA ILE A 97 4.93 5.42 -12.98
C ILE A 97 6.17 4.55 -12.80
N TYR A 98 7.11 5.07 -12.04
CA TYR A 98 8.41 4.42 -11.80
C TYR A 98 8.61 4.20 -10.31
N SER A 99 9.27 3.07 -9.97
CA SER A 99 9.72 2.83 -8.62
C SER A 99 10.73 3.90 -8.20
N ILE A 100 10.57 4.44 -6.98
CA ILE A 100 11.54 5.39 -6.43
C ILE A 100 12.87 4.69 -6.15
N GLU A 101 13.93 5.48 -6.06
CA GLU A 101 15.20 5.03 -5.51
C GLU A 101 15.04 4.78 -4.00
N PHE A 102 15.52 3.63 -3.52
CA PHE A 102 15.48 3.30 -2.10
C PHE A 102 16.67 3.93 -1.38
N SER A 103 16.42 5.03 -0.70
CA SER A 103 17.41 5.70 0.15
C SER A 103 16.73 6.32 1.37
N PRO A 104 17.44 6.46 2.51
CA PRO A 104 16.90 7.13 3.69
C PRO A 104 16.41 8.55 3.40
N GLU A 105 17.13 9.30 2.57
CA GLU A 105 16.79 10.67 2.19
C GLU A 105 15.46 10.71 1.44
N LYS A 106 15.26 9.77 0.50
CA LYS A 106 14.03 9.70 -0.27
C LYS A 106 12.85 9.24 0.58
N LEU A 107 13.04 8.25 1.43
CA LEU A 107 12.00 7.73 2.31
C LEU A 107 11.47 8.78 3.30
N LYS A 108 12.33 9.67 3.78
CA LYS A 108 11.95 10.76 4.70
C LYS A 108 11.05 11.83 4.09
N GLU A 109 10.90 11.86 2.76
CA GLU A 109 9.99 12.79 2.08
C GLU A 109 8.50 12.47 2.29
N TYR A 110 8.17 11.25 2.73
CA TYR A 110 6.79 10.77 2.84
C TYR A 110 6.24 10.89 4.26
N ASP A 111 4.94 11.14 4.34
CA ASP A 111 4.18 11.19 5.60
C ASP A 111 3.74 9.80 6.05
N LEU A 112 3.55 8.88 5.12
CA LEU A 112 3.01 7.55 5.35
C LEU A 112 3.55 6.57 4.31
N ALA A 113 3.89 5.34 4.73
CA ALA A 113 4.06 4.20 3.86
C ALA A 113 2.95 3.17 4.07
N ILE A 114 2.51 2.54 2.98
CA ILE A 114 1.56 1.42 3.00
C ILE A 114 2.30 0.20 2.45
N ILE A 115 2.47 -0.84 3.26
CA ILE A 115 3.04 -2.10 2.81
C ILE A 115 1.92 -2.93 2.18
N VAL A 116 1.93 -3.03 0.86
CA VAL A 116 0.92 -3.77 0.09
C VAL A 116 1.41 -5.15 -0.31
N THR A 117 2.69 -5.27 -0.67
CA THR A 117 3.33 -6.54 -1.01
C THR A 117 4.67 -6.64 -0.28
N ASP A 118 4.84 -7.73 0.46
CA ASP A 118 5.96 -7.93 1.37
C ASP A 118 7.12 -8.70 0.73
N HIS A 119 7.76 -8.12 -0.28
CA HIS A 119 8.96 -8.73 -0.88
C HIS A 119 10.06 -9.00 0.15
N SER A 120 10.75 -10.13 0.00
CA SER A 120 11.76 -10.57 0.97
C SER A 120 13.02 -9.72 0.96
N ASN A 121 13.33 -9.06 -0.15
CA ASN A 121 14.54 -8.27 -0.35
C ASN A 121 14.36 -6.77 -0.06
N ILE A 122 13.32 -6.39 0.66
CA ILE A 122 13.10 -5.02 1.14
C ILE A 122 13.68 -4.87 2.54
N ASP A 123 14.41 -3.79 2.77
CA ASP A 123 14.90 -3.42 4.10
C ASP A 123 13.82 -2.69 4.90
N TYR A 124 12.97 -3.46 5.58
CA TYR A 124 11.87 -2.94 6.39
C TYR A 124 12.34 -2.19 7.65
N LYS A 125 13.54 -2.46 8.12
CA LYS A 125 14.12 -1.72 9.23
C LYS A 125 14.37 -0.26 8.86
N THR A 126 14.98 -0.03 7.70
CA THR A 126 15.21 1.33 7.18
C THR A 126 13.89 2.04 6.91
N ILE A 127 12.86 1.35 6.40
CA ILE A 127 11.51 1.92 6.23
C ILE A 127 10.97 2.39 7.58
N TYR A 128 11.04 1.56 8.62
CA TYR A 128 10.58 1.92 9.96
C TYR A 128 11.32 3.13 10.54
N GLU A 129 12.64 3.20 10.36
CA GLU A 129 13.45 4.29 10.86
C GLU A 129 13.15 5.64 10.17
N CYS A 130 12.83 5.61 8.88
CA CYS A 130 12.67 6.81 8.05
C CYS A 130 11.23 7.35 7.97
N LEU A 131 10.22 6.48 8.05
CA LEU A 131 8.82 6.87 7.93
C LEU A 131 8.21 7.23 9.29
N PRO A 132 7.42 8.31 9.39
CA PRO A 132 6.72 8.66 10.62
C PRO A 132 5.51 7.77 10.91
N LEU A 133 4.94 7.12 9.89
CA LEU A 133 3.76 6.26 9.98
C LEU A 133 3.82 5.17 8.92
N ILE A 134 3.44 3.94 9.29
CA ILE A 134 3.38 2.80 8.39
C ILE A 134 2.07 2.06 8.61
N VAL A 135 1.33 1.82 7.53
CA VAL A 135 0.19 0.88 7.52
C VAL A 135 0.68 -0.45 6.97
N ASP A 136 0.72 -1.45 7.83
CA ASP A 136 1.23 -2.78 7.51
C ASP A 136 0.07 -3.75 7.25
N THR A 137 -0.18 -4.05 5.97
CA THR A 137 -1.24 -4.95 5.54
C THR A 137 -0.79 -6.41 5.43
N ARG A 138 0.51 -6.68 5.62
CA ARG A 138 1.11 -8.00 5.42
C ARG A 138 1.72 -8.60 6.68
N ASN A 139 1.59 -7.90 7.80
CA ASN A 139 2.16 -8.32 9.07
C ASN A 139 3.68 -8.54 8.99
N VAL A 140 4.37 -7.62 8.32
CA VAL A 140 5.83 -7.62 8.21
C VAL A 140 6.48 -7.39 9.56
N TYR A 141 5.98 -6.41 10.30
CA TYR A 141 6.42 -6.13 11.66
C TYR A 141 5.64 -6.98 12.65
N LYS A 142 6.28 -7.99 13.23
CA LYS A 142 5.61 -8.97 14.13
C LYS A 142 5.24 -8.38 15.49
N GLU A 143 6.00 -7.39 15.94
CA GLU A 143 5.79 -6.74 17.22
C GLU A 143 4.86 -5.52 17.08
N LYS A 144 4.23 -5.16 18.19
CA LYS A 144 3.47 -3.91 18.27
C LYS A 144 4.42 -2.74 18.43
N LEU A 145 4.57 -1.95 17.39
CA LEU A 145 5.46 -0.80 17.34
C LEU A 145 4.68 0.51 17.20
N PRO A 146 5.16 1.64 17.77
CA PRO A 146 4.38 2.90 17.84
C PRO A 146 3.97 3.50 16.50
N LYS A 147 4.79 3.32 15.47
CA LYS A 147 4.54 3.88 14.12
C LYS A 147 3.72 2.96 13.21
N ILE A 148 3.38 1.76 13.67
CA ILE A 148 2.77 0.72 12.84
C ILE A 148 1.28 0.61 13.15
N ILE A 149 0.47 0.74 12.10
CA ILE A 149 -0.95 0.39 12.13
C ILE A 149 -1.13 -0.89 11.33
N LYS A 150 -1.74 -1.89 11.93
CA LYS A 150 -2.09 -3.13 11.26
C LYS A 150 -3.42 -2.97 10.51
N ALA A 151 -3.46 -3.48 9.31
CA ALA A 151 -4.64 -3.46 8.47
C ALA A 151 -4.87 -4.79 7.74
#